data_92625decc943dab0c1bd0aa6b73289e6
#
_entry.id   92625decc943dab0c1bd0aa6b73289e6
#
_cell.length_a   1.000
_cell.length_b   1.000
_cell.length_c   1.000
_cell.angle_alpha   90.00
_cell.angle_beta   90.00
_cell.angle_gamma   90.00
#
_symmetry.space_group_name_H-M   'P 1'
#
loop_
_entity.id
_entity.type
_entity.pdbx_description
1 polymer ?
#
loop_
_entity_poly.entity_id
_entity_poly.type
_entity_poly.pdbx_seq_one_letter_code
_entity_poly.pdbx_strand_id
1 'polypeptide(L)'
;FNTVRLQAGSSFGTGFFYDFKIDDKIYPTIITNKHVVNNKEIEVISFHLHLSDGDKGSDENYKVTIKTKWYFHSSKDLCFCFINPVFERVKMETGKDVFYIGNDESILGSREKLEKLSALEEVTMVGYPIGLWDEKNNFPIFRRGYTASHPAFDFNDSGIGVVDMACFPGSSGSP
;
A
#
# COMPACT_ATOMS: atom_id res chain seq x y z
N PHE A 1 -5.38 -1.22 8.76
CA PHE A 1 -6.43 -0.89 7.75
C PHE A 1 -5.90 -0.01 6.61
N ASN A 2 -4.61 0.37 6.67
CA ASN A 2 -3.97 1.19 5.64
C ASN A 2 -3.32 0.35 4.53
N THR A 3 -2.97 -0.90 4.80
CA THR A 3 -2.28 -1.79 3.87
C THR A 3 -3.15 -2.96 3.44
N VAL A 4 -2.82 -3.53 2.29
CA VAL A 4 -3.50 -4.69 1.71
C VAL A 4 -2.49 -5.66 1.13
N ARG A 5 -2.72 -6.96 1.36
CA ARG A 5 -1.94 -8.03 0.74
C ARG A 5 -2.42 -8.23 -0.70
N LEU A 6 -1.51 -8.07 -1.65
CA LEU A 6 -1.78 -8.25 -3.07
C LEU A 6 -1.25 -9.60 -3.54
N GLN A 7 -2.03 -10.28 -4.35
CA GLN A 7 -1.63 -11.51 -5.03
C GLN A 7 -1.94 -11.42 -6.52
N ALA A 8 -0.91 -11.53 -7.34
CA ALA A 8 -0.98 -11.56 -8.80
C ALA A 8 -0.40 -12.89 -9.30
N GLY A 9 -1.27 -13.86 -9.55
CA GLY A 9 -0.86 -15.25 -9.85
C GLY A 9 -0.09 -15.86 -8.67
N SER A 10 1.18 -16.22 -8.89
CA SER A 10 2.08 -16.74 -7.84
C SER A 10 2.87 -15.64 -7.10
N SER A 11 2.81 -14.41 -7.55
CA SER A 11 3.49 -13.28 -6.92
C SER A 11 2.67 -12.70 -5.78
N PHE A 12 3.37 -12.33 -4.70
CA PHE A 12 2.79 -11.65 -3.56
C PHE A 12 3.52 -10.33 -3.31
N GLY A 13 2.79 -9.36 -2.82
CA GLY A 13 3.33 -8.08 -2.42
C GLY A 13 2.40 -7.35 -1.47
N THR A 14 2.80 -6.16 -1.11
CA THR A 14 2.03 -5.23 -0.30
C THR A 14 1.53 -4.10 -1.18
N GLY A 15 0.32 -3.64 -0.92
CA GLY A 15 -0.18 -2.36 -1.39
C GLY A 15 -0.62 -1.53 -0.20
N PHE A 16 -0.76 -0.25 -0.39
CA PHE A 16 -1.35 0.64 0.60
C PHE A 16 -2.39 1.56 -0.02
N PHE A 17 -3.36 1.96 0.80
CA PHE A 17 -4.41 2.85 0.36
C PHE A 17 -3.94 4.29 0.34
N TYR A 18 -4.26 4.98 -0.74
CA TYR A 18 -3.99 6.40 -0.91
C TYR A 18 -5.18 7.09 -1.55
N ASP A 19 -5.61 8.20 -0.97
CA ASP A 19 -6.73 9.00 -1.40
C ASP A 19 -6.25 10.22 -2.18
N PHE A 20 -6.34 10.17 -3.50
CA PHE A 20 -6.11 11.36 -4.33
C PHE A 20 -7.29 12.31 -4.20
N LYS A 21 -7.00 13.58 -3.91
CA LYS A 21 -7.98 14.66 -3.90
C LYS A 21 -7.86 15.46 -5.19
N ILE A 22 -8.92 15.44 -5.99
CA ILE A 22 -8.99 16.18 -7.27
C ILE A 22 -10.35 16.88 -7.31
N ASP A 23 -10.37 18.21 -7.44
CA ASP A 23 -11.60 19.02 -7.50
C ASP A 23 -12.60 18.67 -6.39
N ASP A 24 -12.14 18.67 -5.13
CA ASP A 24 -12.90 18.32 -3.92
C ASP A 24 -13.47 16.89 -3.87
N LYS A 25 -13.09 16.03 -4.82
CA LYS A 25 -13.47 14.63 -4.83
C LYS A 25 -12.30 13.74 -4.38
N ILE A 26 -12.65 12.71 -3.65
CA ILE A 26 -11.69 11.68 -3.19
C ILE A 26 -11.72 10.51 -4.18
N TYR A 27 -10.56 10.11 -4.62
CA TYR A 27 -10.35 8.96 -5.49
C TYR A 27 -9.47 7.94 -4.74
N PRO A 28 -10.08 6.96 -4.08
CA PRO A 28 -9.34 5.92 -3.38
C PRO A 28 -8.59 5.03 -4.36
N THR A 29 -7.34 4.78 -4.04
CA THR A 29 -6.43 3.97 -4.84
C THR A 29 -5.67 2.98 -3.99
N ILE A 30 -5.10 1.97 -4.63
CA ILE A 30 -4.03 1.13 -4.07
C ILE A 30 -2.74 1.49 -4.81
N ILE A 31 -1.70 1.80 -4.05
CA ILE A 31 -0.33 2.02 -4.55
C ILE A 31 0.52 0.80 -4.22
N THR A 32 1.37 0.38 -5.17
CA THR A 32 2.33 -0.72 -4.99
C THR A 32 3.50 -0.59 -5.98
N ASN A 33 4.41 -1.57 -5.99
CA ASN A 33 5.46 -1.66 -7.00
C ASN A 33 4.96 -2.33 -8.30
N LYS A 34 5.51 -1.92 -9.45
CA LYS A 34 5.17 -2.51 -10.76
C LYS A 34 5.43 -4.00 -10.83
N HIS A 35 6.55 -4.46 -10.26
CA HIS A 35 6.89 -5.88 -10.27
C HIS A 35 5.90 -6.73 -9.45
N VAL A 36 5.21 -6.17 -8.45
CA VAL A 36 4.16 -6.88 -7.69
C VAL A 36 2.99 -7.26 -8.60
N VAL A 37 2.70 -6.44 -9.60
CA VAL A 37 1.68 -6.67 -10.63
C VAL A 37 2.28 -7.22 -11.92
N ASN A 38 3.39 -7.96 -11.82
CA ASN A 38 4.08 -8.62 -12.93
C ASN A 38 4.50 -7.66 -14.05
N ASN A 39 4.69 -6.39 -13.77
CA ASN A 39 4.98 -5.32 -14.75
C ASN A 39 3.92 -5.23 -15.88
N LYS A 40 2.66 -5.56 -15.58
CA LYS A 40 1.56 -5.49 -16.53
C LYS A 40 0.61 -4.37 -16.17
N GLU A 41 0.29 -3.53 -17.15
CA GLU A 41 -0.71 -2.46 -16.98
C GLU A 41 -2.13 -3.01 -16.75
N ILE A 42 -2.40 -4.24 -17.16
CA ILE A 42 -3.66 -4.94 -16.89
C ILE A 42 -3.33 -6.28 -16.27
N GLU A 43 -3.70 -6.48 -15.02
CA GLU A 43 -3.44 -7.72 -14.29
C GLU A 43 -4.65 -8.13 -13.46
N VAL A 44 -4.76 -9.44 -13.21
CA VAL A 44 -5.72 -10.01 -12.27
C VAL A 44 -5.08 -10.09 -10.90
N ILE A 45 -5.69 -9.41 -9.94
CA ILE A 45 -5.20 -9.40 -8.56
C ILE A 45 -6.29 -9.86 -7.61
N SER A 46 -5.85 -10.51 -6.54
CA SER A 46 -6.70 -10.86 -5.39
C SER A 46 -6.18 -10.19 -4.13
N PHE A 47 -7.10 -9.73 -3.31
CA PHE A 47 -6.81 -9.12 -2.00
C PHE A 47 -8.01 -9.21 -1.07
N HIS A 48 -7.79 -9.01 0.21
CA HIS A 48 -8.83 -9.02 1.23
C HIS A 48 -9.07 -7.60 1.74
N LEU A 49 -10.33 -7.20 1.78
CA LEU A 49 -10.77 -5.91 2.31
C LEU A 49 -11.49 -6.12 3.64
N HIS A 50 -11.26 -5.25 4.60
CA HIS A 50 -12.05 -5.21 5.82
C HIS A 50 -13.43 -4.63 5.52
N LEU A 51 -14.46 -5.20 6.15
CA LEU A 51 -15.81 -4.64 6.10
C LEU A 51 -16.04 -3.70 7.26
N SER A 52 -16.94 -2.74 7.07
CA SER A 52 -17.30 -1.80 8.13
C SER A 52 -18.34 -2.38 9.10
N ASP A 53 -18.26 -1.92 10.34
CA ASP A 53 -19.32 -2.00 11.34
C ASP A 53 -19.57 -0.58 11.86
N GLY A 54 -20.53 0.11 11.25
CA GLY A 54 -20.69 1.54 11.42
C GLY A 54 -19.44 2.30 10.96
N ASP A 55 -18.87 3.12 11.85
CA ASP A 55 -17.67 3.93 11.58
C ASP A 55 -16.35 3.19 11.90
N LYS A 56 -16.38 1.89 12.15
CA LYS A 56 -15.22 1.08 12.52
C LYS A 56 -15.02 -0.09 11.58
N GLY A 57 -13.79 -0.60 11.53
CA GLY A 57 -13.52 -1.88 10.91
C GLY A 57 -14.12 -3.03 11.74
N SER A 58 -14.77 -3.98 11.07
CA SER A 58 -15.25 -5.20 11.68
C SER A 58 -14.20 -6.32 11.62
N ASP A 59 -14.47 -7.42 12.33
CA ASP A 59 -13.67 -8.66 12.23
C ASP A 59 -13.90 -9.40 10.90
N GLU A 60 -14.85 -8.91 10.08
CA GLU A 60 -15.18 -9.52 8.80
C GLU A 60 -14.29 -8.93 7.71
N ASN A 61 -13.82 -9.81 6.83
CA ASN A 61 -13.13 -9.40 5.62
C ASN A 61 -13.74 -10.09 4.40
N TYR A 62 -13.56 -9.46 3.25
CA TYR A 62 -14.10 -9.94 1.98
C TYR A 62 -12.98 -10.09 0.95
N LYS A 63 -12.83 -11.30 0.40
CA LYS A 63 -11.85 -11.57 -0.65
C LYS A 63 -12.37 -11.05 -1.98
N VAL A 64 -11.60 -10.20 -2.61
CA VAL A 64 -11.89 -9.66 -3.95
C VAL A 64 -10.87 -10.21 -4.94
N THR A 65 -11.35 -10.57 -6.13
CA THR A 65 -10.50 -10.84 -7.29
C THR A 65 -11.00 -9.99 -8.44
N ILE A 66 -10.13 -9.16 -8.97
CA ILE A 66 -10.44 -8.23 -10.05
C ILE A 66 -9.38 -8.25 -11.14
N LYS A 67 -9.81 -7.96 -12.37
CA LYS A 67 -8.92 -7.55 -13.45
C LYS A 67 -8.99 -6.02 -13.53
N THR A 68 -7.87 -5.35 -13.27
CA THR A 68 -7.82 -3.89 -13.21
C THR A 68 -6.66 -3.33 -14.01
N LYS A 69 -6.79 -2.04 -14.36
CA LYS A 69 -5.73 -1.28 -15.01
C LYS A 69 -4.86 -0.62 -13.96
N TRP A 70 -3.56 -0.77 -14.12
CA TRP A 70 -2.52 -0.13 -13.33
C TRP A 70 -1.91 1.04 -14.10
N TYR A 71 -1.74 2.15 -13.42
CA TYR A 71 -1.09 3.35 -13.94
C TYR A 71 0.34 3.39 -13.42
N PHE A 72 1.30 3.33 -14.34
CA PHE A 72 2.72 3.19 -14.01
C PHE A 72 3.38 4.57 -13.89
N HIS A 73 4.19 4.74 -12.84
CA HIS A 73 5.11 5.88 -12.78
C HIS A 73 6.16 5.76 -13.90
N SER A 74 6.53 6.88 -14.52
CA SER A 74 7.38 6.88 -15.72
C SER A 74 8.78 6.30 -15.49
N SER A 75 9.40 6.56 -14.33
CA SER A 75 10.80 6.22 -14.04
C SER A 75 11.02 5.39 -12.77
N LYS A 76 10.04 5.30 -11.87
CA LYS A 76 10.15 4.54 -10.61
C LYS A 76 9.35 3.24 -10.69
N ASP A 77 9.74 2.26 -9.89
CA ASP A 77 9.02 1.00 -9.73
C ASP A 77 7.78 1.19 -8.85
N LEU A 78 6.89 2.09 -9.27
CA LEU A 78 5.63 2.41 -8.60
C LEU A 78 4.48 2.40 -9.58
N CYS A 79 3.34 1.94 -9.11
CA CYS A 79 2.08 1.99 -9.84
C CYS A 79 0.90 2.11 -8.88
N PHE A 80 -0.24 2.52 -9.41
CA PHE A 80 -1.49 2.58 -8.67
C PHE A 80 -2.68 2.12 -9.52
N CYS A 81 -3.76 1.74 -8.87
CA CYS A 81 -5.05 1.53 -9.52
C CYS A 81 -6.17 2.19 -8.71
N PHE A 82 -7.22 2.62 -9.40
CA PHE A 82 -8.45 3.12 -8.76
C PHE A 82 -9.29 1.94 -8.25
N ILE A 83 -9.87 2.09 -7.06
CA ILE A 83 -10.63 1.03 -6.39
C ILE A 83 -12.10 1.37 -6.08
N ASN A 84 -12.58 2.55 -6.48
CA ASN A 84 -14.00 2.91 -6.31
C ASN A 84 -14.97 1.81 -6.83
N PRO A 85 -14.79 1.23 -8.04
CA PRO A 85 -15.70 0.20 -8.52
C PRO A 85 -15.69 -1.06 -7.67
N VAL A 86 -14.56 -1.32 -6.99
CA VAL A 86 -14.44 -2.46 -6.07
C VAL A 86 -15.29 -2.23 -4.83
N PHE A 87 -15.26 -1.04 -4.27
CA PHE A 87 -16.05 -0.69 -3.09
C PHE A 87 -17.55 -0.80 -3.37
N GLU A 88 -18.00 -0.27 -4.51
CA GLU A 88 -19.39 -0.39 -4.95
C GLU A 88 -19.81 -1.87 -5.09
N ARG A 89 -18.96 -2.68 -5.70
CA ARG A 89 -19.20 -4.12 -5.84
C ARG A 89 -19.30 -4.82 -4.49
N VAL A 90 -18.35 -4.58 -3.58
CA VAL A 90 -18.37 -5.16 -2.23
C VAL A 90 -19.66 -4.80 -1.51
N LYS A 91 -20.08 -3.54 -1.57
CA LYS A 91 -21.33 -3.08 -0.98
C LYS A 91 -22.56 -3.78 -1.56
N MET A 92 -22.60 -3.98 -2.88
CA MET A 92 -23.70 -4.73 -3.53
C MET A 92 -23.73 -6.20 -3.13
N GLU A 93 -22.56 -6.84 -2.99
CA GLU A 93 -22.46 -8.27 -2.70
C GLU A 93 -22.62 -8.60 -1.20
N THR A 94 -22.22 -7.71 -0.30
CA THR A 94 -22.20 -7.95 1.16
C THR A 94 -23.22 -7.12 1.95
N GLY A 95 -23.74 -6.06 1.36
CA GLY A 95 -24.57 -5.06 2.05
C GLY A 95 -23.77 -4.11 2.97
N LYS A 96 -22.43 -4.27 3.07
CA LYS A 96 -21.55 -3.50 3.95
C LYS A 96 -20.60 -2.63 3.14
N ASP A 97 -20.19 -1.53 3.74
CA ASP A 97 -19.12 -0.71 3.17
C ASP A 97 -17.73 -1.32 3.46
N VAL A 98 -16.75 -0.94 2.66
CA VAL A 98 -15.35 -1.29 2.93
C VAL A 98 -14.80 -0.32 3.97
N PHE A 99 -14.13 -0.88 4.98
CA PHE A 99 -13.38 -0.08 5.94
C PHE A 99 -11.89 -0.05 5.56
N TYR A 100 -11.34 1.13 5.37
CA TYR A 100 -9.91 1.35 5.11
C TYR A 100 -9.49 2.70 5.67
N ILE A 101 -8.18 2.89 5.83
CA ILE A 101 -7.57 4.17 6.18
C ILE A 101 -6.70 4.58 4.99
N GLY A 102 -7.15 5.55 4.24
CA GLY A 102 -6.38 6.13 3.12
C GLY A 102 -5.33 7.09 3.64
N ASN A 103 -4.12 7.00 3.09
CA ASN A 103 -3.13 8.05 3.21
C ASN A 103 -3.50 9.18 2.23
N ASP A 104 -3.06 10.39 2.52
CA ASP A 104 -3.17 11.52 1.60
C ASP A 104 -1.89 12.38 1.64
N GLU A 105 -1.88 13.51 0.98
CA GLU A 105 -0.71 14.40 0.92
C GLU A 105 -0.20 14.84 2.30
N SER A 106 -1.03 14.79 3.33
CA SER A 106 -0.64 15.23 4.69
C SER A 106 0.44 14.37 5.32
N ILE A 107 0.55 13.09 4.89
CA ILE A 107 1.60 12.18 5.38
C ILE A 107 2.95 12.40 4.71
N LEU A 108 2.97 13.09 3.56
CA LEU A 108 4.21 13.31 2.83
C LEU A 108 5.11 14.28 3.60
N GLY A 109 6.33 13.88 3.83
CA GLY A 109 7.33 14.75 4.44
C GLY A 109 7.72 15.86 3.49
N SER A 110 7.52 17.14 3.88
CA SER A 110 8.13 18.24 3.14
C SER A 110 9.66 18.14 3.24
N ARG A 111 10.37 18.69 2.26
CA ARG A 111 11.83 18.74 2.30
C ARG A 111 12.36 19.35 3.61
N GLU A 112 11.73 20.41 4.07
CA GLU A 112 12.07 21.08 5.33
C GLU A 112 11.90 20.17 6.56
N LYS A 113 10.90 19.27 6.55
CA LYS A 113 10.74 18.29 7.62
C LYS A 113 11.82 17.21 7.53
N LEU A 114 12.12 16.73 6.34
CA LEU A 114 13.13 15.71 6.12
C LEU A 114 14.54 16.21 6.45
N GLU A 115 14.86 17.47 6.18
CA GLU A 115 16.15 18.10 6.51
C GLU A 115 16.41 18.24 8.03
N LYS A 116 15.35 18.22 8.84
CA LYS A 116 15.45 18.25 10.32
C LYS A 116 15.67 16.87 10.95
N LEU A 117 15.52 15.80 10.17
CA LEU A 117 15.78 14.45 10.64
C LEU A 117 17.28 14.17 10.66
N SER A 118 17.67 13.19 11.46
CA SER A 118 19.03 12.66 11.42
C SER A 118 19.20 11.64 10.28
N ALA A 119 20.43 11.24 10.00
CA ALA A 119 20.67 10.16 9.04
C ALA A 119 20.19 8.79 9.56
N LEU A 120 20.01 8.66 10.88
CA LEU A 120 19.59 7.43 11.55
C LEU A 120 18.27 7.66 12.30
N GLU A 121 17.16 7.47 11.60
CA GLU A 121 15.80 7.57 12.14
C GLU A 121 15.16 6.19 12.24
N GLU A 122 14.40 5.94 13.29
CA GLU A 122 13.60 4.71 13.38
C GLU A 122 12.47 4.74 12.34
N VAL A 123 12.31 3.66 11.60
CA VAL A 123 11.26 3.48 10.62
C VAL A 123 10.50 2.17 10.88
N THR A 124 9.20 2.20 10.62
CA THR A 124 8.34 1.01 10.69
C THR A 124 7.86 0.67 9.28
N MET A 125 8.07 -0.57 8.87
CA MET A 125 7.53 -1.13 7.64
C MET A 125 6.30 -1.98 7.96
N VAL A 126 5.23 -1.80 7.22
CA VAL A 126 3.97 -2.54 7.38
C VAL A 126 3.67 -3.29 6.10
N GLY A 127 3.57 -4.62 6.16
CA GLY A 127 3.32 -5.39 4.94
C GLY A 127 3.23 -6.90 5.15
N TYR A 128 3.40 -7.64 4.06
CA TYR A 128 3.11 -9.06 3.97
C TYR A 128 4.36 -9.87 3.53
N PRO A 129 5.41 -9.94 4.36
CA PRO A 129 6.65 -10.66 4.02
C PRO A 129 6.36 -12.13 3.73
N ILE A 130 6.92 -12.66 2.64
CA ILE A 130 6.69 -14.05 2.16
C ILE A 130 5.20 -14.44 2.07
N GLY A 131 4.31 -13.44 1.91
CA GLY A 131 2.86 -13.62 1.92
C GLY A 131 2.27 -13.89 3.30
N LEU A 132 3.06 -13.82 4.38
CA LEU A 132 2.61 -14.02 5.76
C LEU A 132 1.75 -12.87 6.25
N TRP A 133 0.64 -13.20 6.87
CA TRP A 133 -0.24 -12.26 7.56
C TRP A 133 -1.07 -12.99 8.63
N ASP A 134 -1.74 -12.25 9.48
CA ASP A 134 -2.77 -12.81 10.36
C ASP A 134 -4.04 -13.06 9.52
N GLU A 135 -4.23 -14.29 9.09
CA GLU A 135 -5.33 -14.68 8.20
C GLU A 135 -6.70 -14.47 8.84
N LYS A 136 -6.79 -14.69 10.15
CA LYS A 136 -8.04 -14.57 10.89
C LYS A 136 -8.52 -13.12 10.96
N ASN A 137 -7.59 -12.22 11.30
CA ASN A 137 -7.91 -10.81 11.51
C ASN A 137 -7.59 -9.94 10.28
N ASN A 138 -7.03 -10.53 9.22
CA ASN A 138 -6.57 -9.85 8.01
C ASN A 138 -5.57 -8.71 8.30
N PHE A 139 -4.62 -8.92 9.22
CA PHE A 139 -3.64 -7.92 9.60
C PHE A 139 -2.25 -8.18 9.03
N PRO A 140 -1.52 -7.11 8.67
CA PRO A 140 -0.14 -7.18 8.21
C PRO A 140 0.84 -7.48 9.33
N ILE A 141 2.08 -7.72 8.95
CA ILE A 141 3.23 -7.85 9.86
C ILE A 141 3.96 -6.51 9.94
N PHE A 142 4.27 -6.09 11.17
CA PHE A 142 5.05 -4.89 11.46
C PHE A 142 6.51 -5.24 11.67
N ARG A 143 7.41 -4.44 11.09
CA ARG A 143 8.86 -4.57 11.26
C ARG A 143 9.46 -3.21 11.53
N ARG A 144 10.51 -3.19 12.33
CA ARG A 144 11.29 -1.99 12.62
C ARG A 144 12.66 -2.05 11.98
N GLY A 145 13.18 -0.90 11.65
CA GLY A 145 14.53 -0.68 11.19
C GLY A 145 14.90 0.78 11.33
N TYR A 146 15.94 1.16 10.64
CA TYR A 146 16.45 2.52 10.66
C TYR A 146 16.76 2.99 9.25
N THR A 147 16.70 4.30 9.02
CA THR A 147 17.28 4.87 7.81
C THR A 147 18.79 4.61 7.80
N ALA A 148 19.34 4.26 6.65
CA ALA A 148 20.78 4.04 6.44
C ALA A 148 21.38 5.10 5.49
N SER A 149 20.56 6.02 5.00
CA SER A 149 20.95 7.26 4.34
C SER A 149 20.10 8.40 4.88
N HIS A 150 20.58 9.64 4.79
CA HIS A 150 19.84 10.79 5.27
C HIS A 150 18.55 10.97 4.46
N PRO A 151 17.35 11.07 5.09
CA PRO A 151 16.06 11.09 4.40
C PRO A 151 15.85 12.25 3.43
N ALA A 152 16.55 13.38 3.65
CA ALA A 152 16.42 14.57 2.80
C ALA A 152 17.26 14.52 1.52
N PHE A 153 18.17 13.55 1.38
CA PHE A 153 19.09 13.48 0.25
C PHE A 153 18.92 12.19 -0.53
N ASP A 154 18.86 12.32 -1.83
CA ASP A 154 18.79 11.18 -2.73
C ASP A 154 20.10 10.38 -2.67
N PHE A 155 19.99 9.10 -2.39
CA PHE A 155 21.14 8.20 -2.39
C PHE A 155 21.66 8.02 -3.84
N ASN A 156 22.87 8.47 -4.10
CA ASN A 156 23.51 8.45 -5.44
C ASN A 156 22.67 9.13 -6.53
N ASP A 157 22.01 10.22 -6.24
CA ASP A 157 21.13 10.98 -7.17
C ASP A 157 20.05 10.11 -7.84
N SER A 158 19.64 9.04 -7.19
CA SER A 158 18.69 8.06 -7.76
C SER A 158 17.23 8.29 -7.35
N GLY A 159 16.97 9.31 -6.52
CA GLY A 159 15.64 9.60 -5.96
C GLY A 159 15.11 8.46 -5.09
N ILE A 160 16.00 7.85 -4.30
CA ILE A 160 15.71 6.80 -3.33
C ILE A 160 16.43 7.09 -2.01
N GLY A 161 15.91 6.52 -0.91
CA GLY A 161 16.61 6.38 0.36
C GLY A 161 17.02 4.94 0.61
N VAL A 162 17.91 4.73 1.57
CA VAL A 162 18.33 3.40 2.02
C VAL A 162 17.89 3.21 3.45
N VAL A 163 17.39 2.02 3.74
CA VAL A 163 17.00 1.60 5.10
C VAL A 163 17.71 0.30 5.47
N ASP A 164 18.03 0.16 6.75
CA ASP A 164 18.55 -1.06 7.36
C ASP A 164 17.42 -1.73 8.13
N MET A 165 16.84 -2.76 7.54
CA MET A 165 15.81 -3.57 8.18
C MET A 165 15.67 -4.94 7.50
N ALA A 166 15.04 -5.87 8.20
CA ALA A 166 14.74 -7.20 7.65
C ALA A 166 13.69 -7.08 6.52
N CYS A 167 14.14 -7.22 5.28
CA CYS A 167 13.28 -7.25 4.09
C CYS A 167 13.22 -8.66 3.51
N PHE A 168 12.01 -9.09 3.15
CA PHE A 168 11.76 -10.40 2.56
C PHE A 168 10.91 -10.23 1.29
N PRO A 169 10.90 -11.22 0.37
CA PRO A 169 9.94 -11.24 -0.73
C PRO A 169 8.52 -10.99 -0.22
N GLY A 170 7.72 -10.18 -0.93
CA GLY A 170 6.39 -9.74 -0.48
C GLY A 170 6.39 -8.45 0.37
N SER A 171 7.56 -7.97 0.83
CA SER A 171 7.67 -6.62 1.43
C SER A 171 7.54 -5.50 0.40
N SER A 172 7.73 -5.78 -0.86
CA SER A 172 7.58 -4.81 -1.96
C SER A 172 6.21 -4.14 -1.92
N GLY A 173 6.20 -2.81 -2.02
CA GLY A 173 5.01 -1.99 -1.92
C GLY A 173 4.58 -1.66 -0.48
N SER A 174 5.33 -2.08 0.55
CA SER A 174 5.10 -1.68 1.95
C SER A 174 5.37 -0.18 2.13
N PRO A 175 4.47 0.56 2.81
CA PRO A 175 4.75 1.90 3.27
C PRO A 175 5.68 1.90 4.47
#